data_b500b5554a3fe5eaf465bc4a9ae65f31
#
_entry.id   b500b5554a3fe5eaf465bc4a9ae65f31
#
_cell.length_a   1.000
_cell.length_b   1.000
_cell.length_c   1.000
_cell.angle_alpha   90.00
_cell.angle_beta   90.00
_cell.angle_gamma   90.00
#
_symmetry.space_group_name_H-M   'P 1'
#
loop_
_entity.id
_entity.type
_entity.pdbx_description
1 polymer ?
#
loop_
_entity_poly.entity_id
_entity_poly.type
_entity_poly.pdbx_seq_one_letter_code
_entity_poly.pdbx_strand_id
1 'polypeptide(L)'
;MTDSINYTGSYIIAGSENAPQESLTSLSKHDNPAVRRRLAENPCTPHEILMLLALDENTEVRAGLAWNTTAHADVLKRLCLDPDVNVRLALTENHRLQKELLELLANDENPYVQHHARRSLEVVALEAQLQNESFCSLEGDEAKLGELIVTLGLLNDESMRVFIERAREKGLPLGNVLIRDGGLPKSIVAKALRMQCRVRENRISFEQAIAELRSN
;
A
#
# COMPACT_ATOMS: atom_id res chain seq x y z
N MET A 1 21.81 23.30 -22.74
CA MET A 1 21.53 21.97 -23.38
C MET A 1 22.25 20.82 -22.71
N THR A 2 23.40 20.99 -22.10
CA THR A 2 24.15 19.95 -21.37
C THR A 2 23.46 19.49 -20.09
N ASP A 3 22.72 20.33 -19.37
CA ASP A 3 22.08 20.04 -18.11
C ASP A 3 20.89 19.08 -18.26
N SER A 4 20.14 19.15 -19.37
CA SER A 4 18.97 18.29 -19.61
C SER A 4 19.36 16.83 -19.89
N ILE A 5 20.50 16.60 -20.54
CA ILE A 5 21.00 15.24 -20.85
C ILE A 5 21.53 14.59 -19.56
N ASN A 6 22.20 15.37 -18.71
CA ASN A 6 22.73 14.90 -17.43
C ASN A 6 21.60 14.55 -16.45
N TYR A 7 20.53 15.35 -16.42
CA TYR A 7 19.34 15.10 -15.60
C TYR A 7 18.66 13.76 -15.94
N THR A 8 18.41 13.49 -17.24
CA THR A 8 17.73 12.26 -17.67
C THR A 8 18.54 11.02 -17.29
N GLY A 9 19.87 11.05 -17.49
CA GLY A 9 20.76 9.97 -17.08
C GLY A 9 20.75 9.74 -15.57
N SER A 10 20.88 10.80 -14.78
CA SER A 10 20.85 10.76 -13.32
C SER A 10 19.51 10.22 -12.79
N TYR A 11 18.39 10.64 -13.39
CA TYR A 11 17.05 10.19 -13.01
C TYR A 11 16.83 8.70 -13.28
N ILE A 12 17.32 8.18 -14.41
CA ILE A 12 17.26 6.76 -14.76
C ILE A 12 18.10 5.93 -13.79
N ILE A 13 19.34 6.36 -13.49
CA ILE A 13 20.22 5.67 -12.57
C ILE A 13 19.64 5.67 -11.15
N ALA A 14 19.05 6.78 -10.71
CA ALA A 14 18.42 6.88 -9.38
C ALA A 14 17.28 5.87 -9.18
N GLY A 15 16.57 5.47 -10.25
CA GLY A 15 15.51 4.47 -10.19
C GLY A 15 15.95 3.05 -10.57
N SER A 16 17.23 2.83 -10.89
CA SER A 16 17.72 1.52 -11.32
C SER A 16 17.97 0.60 -10.13
N GLU A 17 17.50 -0.66 -10.22
CA GLU A 17 17.78 -1.69 -9.23
C GLU A 17 19.24 -2.14 -9.19
N ASN A 18 19.96 -1.96 -10.30
CA ASN A 18 21.36 -2.36 -10.46
C ASN A 18 22.33 -1.17 -10.41
N ALA A 19 21.92 -0.04 -9.88
CA ALA A 19 22.78 1.14 -9.79
C ALA A 19 23.97 0.89 -8.84
N PRO A 20 25.22 1.24 -9.23
CA PRO A 20 26.36 1.15 -8.33
C PRO A 20 26.16 2.01 -7.08
N GLN A 21 26.57 1.51 -5.92
CA GLN A 21 26.38 2.21 -4.63
C GLN A 21 27.03 3.60 -4.62
N GLU A 22 28.20 3.73 -5.26
CA GLU A 22 28.87 5.04 -5.42
C GLU A 22 28.03 6.06 -6.18
N SER A 23 27.30 5.58 -7.24
CA SER A 23 26.39 6.43 -7.99
C SER A 23 25.21 6.87 -7.13
N LEU A 24 24.60 5.96 -6.34
CA LEU A 24 23.49 6.28 -5.44
C LEU A 24 23.93 7.32 -4.39
N THR A 25 25.13 7.18 -3.84
CA THR A 25 25.72 8.14 -2.89
C THR A 25 25.91 9.54 -3.53
N SER A 26 26.37 9.58 -4.78
CA SER A 26 26.51 10.83 -5.52
C SER A 26 25.15 11.48 -5.80
N LEU A 27 24.16 10.67 -6.23
CA LEU A 27 22.82 11.12 -6.57
C LEU A 27 22.03 11.64 -5.36
N SER A 28 22.34 11.19 -4.14
CA SER A 28 21.71 11.70 -2.92
C SER A 28 21.99 13.19 -2.67
N LYS A 29 23.02 13.74 -3.30
CA LYS A 29 23.41 15.16 -3.24
C LYS A 29 23.13 15.92 -4.55
N HIS A 30 22.38 15.32 -5.45
CA HIS A 30 22.08 15.93 -6.75
C HIS A 30 21.24 17.21 -6.57
N ASP A 31 21.56 18.28 -7.30
CA ASP A 31 20.88 19.58 -7.17
C ASP A 31 19.38 19.49 -7.44
N ASN A 32 18.97 18.65 -8.42
CA ASN A 32 17.58 18.49 -8.77
C ASN A 32 16.85 17.57 -7.79
N PRO A 33 15.84 18.06 -7.05
CA PRO A 33 15.09 17.27 -6.07
C PRO A 33 14.33 16.10 -6.70
N ALA A 34 13.95 16.16 -7.98
CA ALA A 34 13.29 15.04 -8.63
C ALA A 34 14.20 13.81 -8.77
N VAL A 35 15.53 14.00 -8.91
CA VAL A 35 16.51 12.90 -8.91
C VAL A 35 16.62 12.32 -7.50
N ARG A 36 16.72 13.16 -6.46
CA ARG A 36 16.78 12.71 -5.07
C ARG A 36 15.48 12.01 -4.64
N ARG A 37 14.32 12.51 -5.09
CA ARG A 37 13.02 11.84 -4.89
C ARG A 37 13.00 10.46 -5.54
N ARG A 38 13.42 10.35 -6.80
CA ARG A 38 13.50 9.05 -7.50
C ARG A 38 14.40 8.05 -6.78
N LEU A 39 15.49 8.54 -6.18
CA LEU A 39 16.37 7.75 -5.32
C LEU A 39 15.68 7.33 -4.02
N ALA A 40 14.91 8.22 -3.40
CA ALA A 40 14.13 7.92 -2.19
C ALA A 40 13.10 6.81 -2.42
N GLU A 41 12.46 6.78 -3.59
CA GLU A 41 11.48 5.77 -3.99
C GLU A 41 12.12 4.41 -4.37
N ASN A 42 13.42 4.37 -4.66
CA ASN A 42 14.10 3.17 -5.14
C ASN A 42 14.33 2.16 -4.00
N PRO A 43 13.78 0.93 -4.09
CA PRO A 43 13.93 -0.09 -3.05
C PRO A 43 15.38 -0.58 -2.86
N CYS A 44 16.25 -0.36 -3.84
CA CYS A 44 17.67 -0.73 -3.75
C CYS A 44 18.54 0.38 -3.11
N THR A 45 17.95 1.49 -2.68
CA THR A 45 18.69 2.56 -2.00
C THR A 45 19.13 2.11 -0.60
N PRO A 46 20.44 2.20 -0.29
CA PRO A 46 20.96 1.85 1.02
C PRO A 46 20.31 2.64 2.16
N HIS A 47 20.18 2.00 3.31
CA HIS A 47 19.54 2.57 4.49
C HIS A 47 20.15 3.92 4.92
N GLU A 48 21.47 4.04 4.87
CA GLU A 48 22.19 5.29 5.23
C GLU A 48 21.78 6.46 4.33
N ILE A 49 21.52 6.17 3.04
CA ILE A 49 21.06 7.18 2.09
C ILE A 49 19.59 7.53 2.37
N LEU A 50 18.74 6.54 2.68
CA LEU A 50 17.33 6.79 3.06
C LEU A 50 17.24 7.68 4.31
N MET A 51 18.10 7.44 5.31
CA MET A 51 18.18 8.29 6.51
C MET A 51 18.61 9.73 6.19
N LEU A 52 19.52 9.90 5.23
CA LEU A 52 19.94 11.22 4.76
C LEU A 52 18.80 11.93 4.02
N LEU A 53 18.11 11.23 3.12
CA LEU A 53 16.98 11.78 2.36
C LEU A 53 15.76 12.08 3.25
N ALA A 54 15.63 11.42 4.40
CA ALA A 54 14.61 11.75 5.40
C ALA A 54 14.84 13.11 6.07
N LEU A 55 15.99 13.72 5.86
CA LEU A 55 16.37 15.07 6.30
C LEU A 55 16.43 16.08 5.14
N ASP A 56 16.05 15.65 3.94
CA ASP A 56 16.10 16.51 2.75
C ASP A 56 15.27 17.79 2.95
N GLU A 57 15.77 18.91 2.50
CA GLU A 57 15.07 20.20 2.55
C GLU A 57 13.75 20.18 1.76
N ASN A 58 13.70 19.39 0.68
CA ASN A 58 12.57 19.31 -0.22
C ASN A 58 11.54 18.28 0.30
N THR A 59 10.32 18.73 0.51
CA THR A 59 9.19 17.92 0.99
C THR A 59 8.89 16.73 0.07
N GLU A 60 8.98 16.91 -1.25
CA GLU A 60 8.69 15.85 -2.21
C GLU A 60 9.71 14.69 -2.13
N VAL A 61 10.97 15.00 -1.78
CA VAL A 61 12.00 14.00 -1.55
C VAL A 61 11.66 13.18 -0.30
N ARG A 62 11.31 13.86 0.80
CA ARG A 62 10.91 13.19 2.03
C ARG A 62 9.64 12.37 1.86
N ALA A 63 8.63 12.90 1.14
CA ALA A 63 7.41 12.17 0.81
C ALA A 63 7.68 10.94 -0.07
N GLY A 64 8.67 10.99 -0.96
CA GLY A 64 9.09 9.85 -1.77
C GLY A 64 9.50 8.62 -0.95
N LEU A 65 10.06 8.82 0.24
CA LEU A 65 10.42 7.72 1.15
C LEU A 65 9.21 6.93 1.65
N ALA A 66 8.03 7.55 1.70
CA ALA A 66 6.80 6.85 2.09
C ALA A 66 6.43 5.71 1.11
N TRP A 67 6.90 5.79 -0.12
CA TRP A 67 6.68 4.78 -1.17
C TRP A 67 7.80 3.74 -1.26
N ASN A 68 8.88 3.92 -0.50
CA ASN A 68 10.00 2.98 -0.48
C ASN A 68 9.61 1.71 0.28
N THR A 69 9.59 0.59 -0.42
CA THR A 69 9.14 -0.70 0.14
C THR A 69 10.16 -1.35 1.06
N THR A 70 11.41 -0.86 1.09
CA THR A 70 12.51 -1.36 1.92
C THR A 70 12.91 -0.39 3.03
N ALA A 71 12.21 0.75 3.14
CA ALA A 71 12.47 1.71 4.21
C ALA A 71 12.27 1.08 5.59
N HIS A 72 13.29 1.18 6.44
CA HIS A 72 13.26 0.66 7.79
C HIS A 72 12.34 1.48 8.69
N ALA A 73 11.91 0.88 9.80
CA ALA A 73 10.96 1.48 10.74
C ALA A 73 11.44 2.82 11.34
N ASP A 74 12.72 3.04 11.51
CA ASP A 74 13.31 4.29 12.00
C ASP A 74 13.13 5.45 11.01
N VAL A 75 13.33 5.20 9.70
CA VAL A 75 13.03 6.17 8.64
C VAL A 75 11.56 6.53 8.67
N LEU A 76 10.67 5.52 8.65
CA LEU A 76 9.21 5.73 8.64
C LEU A 76 8.73 6.45 9.90
N LYS A 77 9.27 6.08 11.08
CA LYS A 77 8.96 6.76 12.35
C LYS A 77 9.36 8.24 12.31
N ARG A 78 10.50 8.57 11.71
CA ARG A 78 10.91 9.95 11.54
C ARG A 78 9.92 10.73 10.67
N LEU A 79 9.48 10.16 9.56
CA LEU A 79 8.51 10.77 8.64
C LEU A 79 7.12 10.93 9.29
N CYS A 80 6.73 10.07 10.22
CA CYS A 80 5.50 10.25 11.00
C CYS A 80 5.50 11.55 11.83
N LEU A 81 6.68 12.07 12.14
CA LEU A 81 6.89 13.33 12.89
C LEU A 81 7.36 14.47 11.98
N ASP A 82 7.23 14.32 10.66
CA ASP A 82 7.64 15.35 9.70
C ASP A 82 6.78 16.64 9.90
N PRO A 83 7.39 17.82 9.85
CA PRO A 83 6.63 19.07 9.99
C PRO A 83 5.64 19.28 8.84
N ASP A 84 5.88 18.71 7.67
CA ASP A 84 5.00 18.85 6.51
C ASP A 84 3.90 17.79 6.50
N VAL A 85 2.66 18.25 6.44
CA VAL A 85 1.47 17.40 6.43
C VAL A 85 1.43 16.44 5.23
N ASN A 86 1.97 16.84 4.08
CA ASN A 86 1.95 16.01 2.88
C ASN A 86 2.87 14.78 3.03
N VAL A 87 3.98 14.92 3.76
CA VAL A 87 4.87 13.80 4.09
C VAL A 87 4.14 12.82 5.02
N ARG A 88 3.49 13.32 6.07
CA ARG A 88 2.73 12.48 7.00
C ARG A 88 1.52 11.82 6.31
N LEU A 89 0.85 12.55 5.40
CA LEU A 89 -0.26 12.01 4.61
C LEU A 89 0.19 10.89 3.67
N ALA A 90 1.32 11.06 2.96
CA ALA A 90 1.87 10.04 2.08
C ALA A 90 2.13 8.72 2.83
N LEU A 91 2.56 8.78 4.09
CA LEU A 91 2.74 7.58 4.92
C LEU A 91 1.44 6.81 5.18
N THR A 92 0.31 7.49 5.30
CA THR A 92 -0.97 6.81 5.55
C THR A 92 -1.40 5.92 4.39
N GLU A 93 -0.82 6.13 3.21
CA GLU A 93 -1.04 5.33 2.00
C GLU A 93 -0.03 4.18 1.86
N ASN A 94 1.00 4.14 2.72
CA ASN A 94 1.97 3.05 2.73
C ASN A 94 1.35 1.80 3.38
N HIS A 95 1.09 0.79 2.58
CA HIS A 95 0.46 -0.46 3.01
C HIS A 95 1.33 -1.34 3.92
N ARG A 96 2.63 -1.04 3.98
CA ARG A 96 3.59 -1.73 4.84
C ARG A 96 3.85 -0.98 6.14
N LEU A 97 3.15 0.14 6.36
CA LEU A 97 3.32 0.91 7.58
C LEU A 97 2.83 0.09 8.77
N GLN A 98 3.70 -0.04 9.77
CA GLN A 98 3.40 -0.78 11.00
C GLN A 98 2.20 -0.15 11.73
N LYS A 99 1.41 -1.00 12.39
CA LYS A 99 0.19 -0.61 13.10
C LYS A 99 0.46 0.52 14.11
N GLU A 100 1.57 0.43 14.83
CA GLU A 100 1.99 1.40 15.83
C GLU A 100 2.22 2.80 15.23
N LEU A 101 2.74 2.87 14.00
CA LEU A 101 2.94 4.13 13.28
C LEU A 101 1.62 4.68 12.72
N LEU A 102 0.72 3.80 12.28
CA LEU A 102 -0.64 4.20 11.92
C LEU A 102 -1.43 4.73 13.13
N GLU A 103 -1.27 4.13 14.31
CA GLU A 103 -1.86 4.62 15.56
C GLU A 103 -1.34 6.01 15.95
N LEU A 104 -0.05 6.28 15.71
CA LEU A 104 0.54 7.60 15.88
C LEU A 104 -0.11 8.62 14.94
N LEU A 105 -0.21 8.31 13.65
CA LEU A 105 -0.84 9.17 12.65
C LEU A 105 -2.37 9.31 12.83
N ALA A 106 -3.03 8.32 13.45
CA ALA A 106 -4.46 8.41 13.79
C ALA A 106 -4.77 9.45 14.88
N ASN A 107 -3.74 9.93 15.57
CA ASN A 107 -3.80 11.03 16.55
C ASN A 107 -3.11 12.30 16.03
N ASP A 108 -2.85 12.40 14.72
CA ASP A 108 -2.23 13.57 14.12
C ASP A 108 -3.08 14.83 14.34
N GLU A 109 -2.43 15.98 14.43
CA GLU A 109 -3.11 17.29 14.55
C GLU A 109 -3.93 17.64 13.28
N ASN A 110 -3.52 17.11 12.12
CA ASN A 110 -4.21 17.36 10.85
C ASN A 110 -5.37 16.34 10.64
N PRO A 111 -6.62 16.82 10.46
CA PRO A 111 -7.80 15.95 10.31
C PRO A 111 -7.73 14.99 9.12
N TYR A 112 -7.06 15.38 8.02
CA TYR A 112 -6.92 14.53 6.84
C TYR A 112 -5.97 13.36 7.11
N VAL A 113 -4.81 13.62 7.73
CA VAL A 113 -3.87 12.57 8.15
C VAL A 113 -4.55 11.62 9.12
N GLN A 114 -5.22 12.17 10.14
CA GLN A 114 -5.97 11.40 11.13
C GLN A 114 -7.04 10.49 10.48
N HIS A 115 -7.82 11.04 9.54
CA HIS A 115 -8.87 10.30 8.85
C HIS A 115 -8.28 9.13 8.02
N HIS A 116 -7.26 9.41 7.21
CA HIS A 116 -6.61 8.39 6.39
C HIS A 116 -5.95 7.31 7.23
N ALA A 117 -5.24 7.67 8.30
CA ALA A 117 -4.61 6.71 9.21
C ALA A 117 -5.65 5.80 9.89
N ARG A 118 -6.77 6.35 10.37
CA ARG A 118 -7.87 5.56 10.96
C ARG A 118 -8.47 4.59 9.95
N ARG A 119 -8.68 5.04 8.72
CA ARG A 119 -9.16 4.16 7.65
C ARG A 119 -8.18 3.01 7.37
N SER A 120 -6.87 3.27 7.37
CA SER A 120 -5.84 2.25 7.20
C SER A 120 -5.81 1.27 8.38
N LEU A 121 -5.93 1.77 9.63
CA LEU A 121 -6.06 0.92 10.82
C LEU A 121 -7.28 0.02 10.79
N GLU A 122 -8.40 0.51 10.29
CA GLU A 122 -9.58 -0.32 10.13
C GLU A 122 -9.36 -1.47 9.15
N VAL A 123 -8.61 -1.24 8.07
CA VAL A 123 -8.24 -2.29 7.12
C VAL A 123 -7.34 -3.33 7.78
N VAL A 124 -6.29 -2.88 8.50
CA VAL A 124 -5.38 -3.77 9.25
C VAL A 124 -6.13 -4.59 10.32
N ALA A 125 -7.06 -3.97 11.05
CA ALA A 125 -7.87 -4.67 12.05
C ALA A 125 -8.78 -5.73 11.42
N LEU A 126 -9.35 -5.44 10.24
CA LEU A 126 -10.15 -6.42 9.51
C LEU A 126 -9.30 -7.60 9.04
N GLU A 127 -8.09 -7.35 8.54
CA GLU A 127 -7.16 -8.41 8.14
C GLU A 127 -6.78 -9.32 9.31
N ALA A 128 -6.49 -8.72 10.48
CA ALA A 128 -6.16 -9.47 11.68
C ALA A 128 -7.34 -10.33 12.18
N GLN A 129 -8.56 -9.81 12.10
CA GLN A 129 -9.77 -10.59 12.43
C GLN A 129 -9.96 -11.77 11.48
N LEU A 130 -9.72 -11.55 10.17
CA LEU A 130 -9.84 -12.61 9.16
C LEU A 130 -8.73 -13.67 9.28
N GLN A 131 -7.54 -13.29 9.73
CA GLN A 131 -6.43 -14.23 10.00
C GLN A 131 -6.71 -15.09 11.25
N ASN A 132 -7.30 -14.55 12.30
CA ASN A 132 -7.66 -15.28 13.52
C ASN A 132 -8.81 -16.29 13.30
N GLU A 133 -9.64 -16.11 12.28
CA GLU A 133 -10.71 -17.05 11.91
C GLU A 133 -10.21 -18.17 10.97
N SER A 134 -8.98 -18.66 11.14
CA SER A 134 -8.37 -19.78 10.38
C SER A 134 -8.30 -19.53 8.87
N PHE A 135 -7.67 -18.40 8.49
CA PHE A 135 -7.51 -18.07 7.09
C PHE A 135 -6.35 -18.83 6.45
N CYS A 136 -6.69 -19.66 5.51
CA CYS A 136 -5.74 -20.43 4.71
C CYS A 136 -5.10 -19.61 3.58
N SER A 137 -3.92 -20.09 3.19
CA SER A 137 -3.01 -19.62 2.17
C SER A 137 -3.64 -19.05 0.89
N LEU A 138 -3.06 -17.97 0.44
CA LEU A 138 -3.44 -17.06 -0.64
C LEU A 138 -3.51 -17.65 -2.07
N GLU A 139 -2.99 -18.86 -2.31
CA GLU A 139 -2.99 -19.46 -3.65
C GLU A 139 -4.31 -20.19 -3.92
N GLY A 140 -5.21 -19.57 -4.66
CA GLY A 140 -6.49 -20.12 -5.12
C GLY A 140 -7.76 -19.50 -4.51
N ASP A 141 -7.65 -18.77 -3.41
CA ASP A 141 -8.82 -18.20 -2.71
C ASP A 141 -9.29 -16.86 -3.29
N GLU A 142 -8.42 -16.15 -4.00
CA GLU A 142 -8.74 -14.89 -4.68
C GLU A 142 -9.83 -15.06 -5.74
N ALA A 143 -9.80 -16.20 -6.46
CA ALA A 143 -10.78 -16.51 -7.50
C ALA A 143 -12.21 -16.64 -6.93
N LYS A 144 -12.36 -17.27 -5.76
CA LYS A 144 -13.67 -17.48 -5.13
C LYS A 144 -14.28 -16.20 -4.55
N LEU A 145 -13.47 -15.30 -3.96
CA LEU A 145 -13.94 -14.00 -3.51
C LEU A 145 -14.39 -13.15 -4.70
N GLY A 146 -13.58 -13.12 -5.76
CA GLY A 146 -13.93 -12.44 -7.01
C GLY A 146 -15.24 -12.95 -7.59
N GLU A 147 -15.41 -14.26 -7.62
CA GLU A 147 -16.60 -14.94 -8.15
C GLU A 147 -17.88 -14.58 -7.34
N LEU A 148 -17.78 -14.53 -6.00
CA LEU A 148 -18.86 -14.07 -5.13
C LEU A 148 -19.24 -12.61 -5.41
N ILE A 149 -18.27 -11.71 -5.52
CA ILE A 149 -18.49 -10.28 -5.75
C ILE A 149 -19.11 -10.03 -7.13
N VAL A 150 -18.65 -10.74 -8.17
CA VAL A 150 -19.21 -10.64 -9.53
C VAL A 150 -20.61 -11.23 -9.60
N THR A 151 -20.87 -12.37 -8.99
CA THR A 151 -22.20 -13.02 -8.98
C THR A 151 -23.23 -12.18 -8.20
N LEU A 152 -22.77 -11.40 -7.23
CA LEU A 152 -23.62 -10.40 -6.54
C LEU A 152 -23.93 -9.16 -7.40
N GLY A 153 -23.27 -9.01 -8.56
CA GLY A 153 -23.43 -7.84 -9.44
C GLY A 153 -22.79 -6.57 -8.90
N LEU A 154 -21.90 -6.67 -7.92
CA LEU A 154 -21.21 -5.52 -7.32
C LEU A 154 -20.08 -5.00 -8.21
N LEU A 155 -19.46 -5.88 -8.97
CA LEU A 155 -18.46 -5.58 -10.00
C LEU A 155 -18.69 -6.49 -11.20
N ASN A 156 -18.22 -6.06 -12.38
CA ASN A 156 -18.18 -6.91 -13.56
C ASN A 156 -16.83 -7.67 -13.62
N ASP A 157 -16.79 -8.71 -14.45
CA ASP A 157 -15.58 -9.56 -14.63
C ASP A 157 -14.34 -8.76 -15.04
N GLU A 158 -14.50 -7.76 -15.90
CA GLU A 158 -13.40 -6.94 -16.40
C GLU A 158 -12.78 -6.11 -15.29
N SER A 159 -13.60 -5.43 -14.52
CA SER A 159 -13.14 -4.67 -13.33
C SER A 159 -12.49 -5.58 -12.28
N MET A 160 -13.06 -6.77 -12.06
CA MET A 160 -12.51 -7.73 -11.10
C MET A 160 -11.10 -8.18 -11.50
N ARG A 161 -10.88 -8.46 -12.79
CA ARG A 161 -9.53 -8.83 -13.30
C ARG A 161 -8.51 -7.73 -13.02
N VAL A 162 -8.88 -6.47 -13.26
CA VAL A 162 -8.01 -5.32 -12.98
C VAL A 162 -7.63 -5.27 -11.49
N PHE A 163 -8.59 -5.50 -10.59
CA PHE A 163 -8.32 -5.49 -9.15
C PHE A 163 -7.48 -6.68 -8.68
N ILE A 164 -7.66 -7.87 -9.27
CA ILE A 164 -6.82 -9.05 -8.99
C ILE A 164 -5.37 -8.78 -9.43
N GLU A 165 -5.18 -8.23 -10.63
CA GLU A 165 -3.86 -7.90 -11.15
C GLU A 165 -3.17 -6.85 -10.26
N ARG A 166 -3.89 -5.80 -9.88
CA ARG A 166 -3.41 -4.76 -8.97
C ARG A 166 -3.07 -5.31 -7.57
N ALA A 167 -3.85 -6.25 -7.06
CA ALA A 167 -3.57 -6.93 -5.80
C ALA A 167 -2.25 -7.70 -5.86
N ARG A 168 -2.00 -8.42 -6.95
CA ARG A 168 -0.75 -9.15 -7.20
C ARG A 168 0.45 -8.21 -7.34
N GLU A 169 0.34 -7.17 -8.15
CA GLU A 169 1.40 -6.18 -8.35
C GLU A 169 1.81 -5.49 -7.04
N LYS A 170 0.83 -5.15 -6.20
CA LYS A 170 1.07 -4.47 -4.93
C LYS A 170 1.36 -5.44 -3.76
N GLY A 171 1.25 -6.74 -3.96
CA GLY A 171 1.37 -7.74 -2.89
C GLY A 171 0.33 -7.58 -1.78
N LEU A 172 -0.89 -7.15 -2.14
CA LEU A 172 -1.96 -6.86 -1.21
C LEU A 172 -3.07 -7.93 -1.29
N PRO A 173 -3.75 -8.24 -0.18
CA PRO A 173 -4.97 -9.02 -0.21
C PRO A 173 -6.04 -8.38 -1.11
N LEU A 174 -6.71 -9.19 -1.94
CA LEU A 174 -7.73 -8.71 -2.87
C LEU A 174 -8.83 -7.92 -2.16
N GLY A 175 -9.24 -8.36 -0.96
CA GLY A 175 -10.26 -7.66 -0.17
C GLY A 175 -9.90 -6.20 0.12
N ASN A 176 -8.62 -5.91 0.38
CA ASN A 176 -8.13 -4.55 0.60
C ASN A 176 -8.22 -3.69 -0.65
N VAL A 177 -7.82 -4.24 -1.79
CA VAL A 177 -7.89 -3.53 -3.07
C VAL A 177 -9.35 -3.23 -3.43
N LEU A 178 -10.26 -4.17 -3.19
CA LEU A 178 -11.69 -3.98 -3.42
C LEU A 178 -12.30 -2.88 -2.55
N ILE A 179 -11.88 -2.74 -1.30
CA ILE A 179 -12.33 -1.67 -0.40
C ILE A 179 -11.75 -0.32 -0.80
N ARG A 180 -10.45 -0.26 -1.06
CA ARG A 180 -9.72 1.00 -1.27
C ARG A 180 -9.87 1.54 -2.69
N ASP A 181 -9.62 0.69 -3.68
CA ASP A 181 -9.58 1.07 -5.09
C ASP A 181 -10.91 0.76 -5.78
N GLY A 182 -11.61 -0.29 -5.36
CA GLY A 182 -12.92 -0.71 -5.88
C GLY A 182 -14.12 0.01 -5.26
N GLY A 183 -13.90 0.76 -4.16
CA GLY A 183 -14.96 1.51 -3.47
C GLY A 183 -16.05 0.64 -2.83
N LEU A 184 -15.82 -0.68 -2.71
CA LEU A 184 -16.79 -1.57 -2.10
C LEU A 184 -16.89 -1.33 -0.59
N PRO A 185 -18.12 -1.34 -0.03
CA PRO A 185 -18.30 -1.23 1.41
C PRO A 185 -17.57 -2.36 2.15
N LYS A 186 -16.81 -1.99 3.18
CA LYS A 186 -16.07 -2.92 4.04
C LYS A 186 -16.96 -4.05 4.58
N SER A 187 -18.19 -3.73 5.00
CA SER A 187 -19.17 -4.69 5.49
C SER A 187 -19.50 -5.79 4.47
N ILE A 188 -19.60 -5.42 3.20
CA ILE A 188 -19.91 -6.36 2.10
C ILE A 188 -18.71 -7.27 1.84
N VAL A 189 -17.50 -6.70 1.76
CA VAL A 189 -16.28 -7.49 1.52
C VAL A 189 -16.03 -8.45 2.69
N ALA A 190 -16.15 -7.99 3.93
CA ALA A 190 -16.01 -8.85 5.11
C ALA A 190 -17.05 -9.99 5.14
N LYS A 191 -18.30 -9.70 4.74
CA LYS A 191 -19.35 -10.70 4.67
C LYS A 191 -19.07 -11.73 3.57
N ALA A 192 -18.62 -11.29 2.38
CA ALA A 192 -18.24 -12.17 1.28
C ALA A 192 -17.06 -13.08 1.66
N LEU A 193 -16.06 -12.56 2.36
CA LEU A 193 -14.93 -13.35 2.88
C LEU A 193 -15.37 -14.41 3.87
N ARG A 194 -16.30 -14.11 4.80
CA ARG A 194 -16.87 -15.11 5.72
C ARG A 194 -17.62 -16.21 4.97
N MET A 195 -18.39 -15.85 3.93
CA MET A 195 -19.10 -16.84 3.11
C MET A 195 -18.12 -17.70 2.33
N GLN A 196 -17.07 -17.13 1.76
CA GLN A 196 -15.99 -17.86 1.11
C GLN A 196 -15.38 -18.91 2.05
N CYS A 197 -15.09 -18.54 3.30
CA CYS A 197 -14.57 -19.46 4.32
C CYS A 197 -15.54 -20.63 4.56
N ARG A 198 -16.84 -20.34 4.76
CA ARG A 198 -17.86 -21.36 4.99
C ARG A 198 -18.06 -22.30 3.81
N VAL A 199 -17.98 -21.79 2.58
CA VAL A 199 -18.03 -22.62 1.35
C VAL A 199 -16.83 -23.55 1.28
N ARG A 200 -15.64 -23.05 1.60
CA ARG A 200 -14.41 -23.81 1.57
C ARG A 200 -14.35 -24.92 2.62
N GLU A 201 -14.91 -24.66 3.80
CA GLU A 201 -15.06 -25.65 4.86
C GLU A 201 -16.19 -26.66 4.59
N ASN A 202 -16.82 -26.62 3.40
CA ASN A 202 -17.99 -27.41 3.02
C ASN A 202 -19.18 -27.29 3.98
N ARG A 203 -19.27 -26.15 4.70
CA ARG A 203 -20.40 -25.88 5.63
C ARG A 203 -21.65 -25.37 4.89
N ILE A 204 -21.46 -24.72 3.75
CA ILE A 204 -22.54 -24.23 2.88
C ILE A 204 -22.13 -24.39 1.40
N SER A 205 -23.12 -24.48 0.52
CA SER A 205 -22.85 -24.42 -0.92
C SER A 205 -22.60 -22.98 -1.39
N PHE A 206 -21.99 -22.82 -2.56
CA PHE A 206 -21.79 -21.51 -3.19
C PHE A 206 -23.14 -20.79 -3.41
N GLU A 207 -24.17 -21.53 -3.83
CA GLU A 207 -25.53 -20.98 -4.04
C GLU A 207 -26.14 -20.46 -2.72
N GLN A 208 -25.95 -21.21 -1.64
CA GLN A 208 -26.38 -20.79 -0.29
C GLN A 208 -25.65 -19.52 0.16
N ALA A 209 -24.33 -19.43 -0.11
CA ALA A 209 -23.56 -18.23 0.20
C ALA A 209 -24.08 -17.00 -0.53
N ILE A 210 -24.42 -17.13 -1.84
CA ILE A 210 -25.02 -16.06 -2.62
C ILE A 210 -26.41 -15.67 -2.09
N ALA A 211 -27.24 -16.63 -1.72
CA ALA A 211 -28.55 -16.37 -1.15
C ALA A 211 -28.47 -15.58 0.16
N GLU A 212 -27.57 -16.02 1.09
CA GLU A 212 -27.34 -15.32 2.35
C GLU A 212 -26.77 -13.87 2.16
N LEU A 213 -25.96 -13.67 1.12
CA LEU A 213 -25.41 -12.36 0.79
C LEU A 213 -26.46 -11.40 0.23
N ARG A 214 -27.46 -11.92 -0.50
CA ARG A 214 -28.56 -11.12 -1.09
C ARG A 214 -29.67 -10.78 -0.10
N SER A 215 -29.87 -11.60 0.93
CA SER A 215 -30.98 -11.49 1.88
C SER A 215 -30.79 -10.41 2.97
N ASN A 216 -29.70 -9.71 2.98
CA ASN A 216 -29.31 -8.65 3.93
C ASN A 216 -28.61 -7.48 3.26
#